data_a22e7df8200efc01062709fd47d85052
#
_entry.id   a22e7df8200efc01062709fd47d85052
#
_cell.length_a   1.000
_cell.length_b   1.000
_cell.length_c   1.000
_cell.angle_alpha   90.00
_cell.angle_beta   90.00
_cell.angle_gamma   90.00
#
_symmetry.space_group_name_H-M   'P 1'
#
loop_
_entity.id
_entity.type
_entity.pdbx_description
1 polymer ?
#
loop_
_entity_poly.entity_id
_entity_poly.type
_entity_poly.pdbx_seq_one_letter_code
_entity_poly.pdbx_strand_id
1 'polypeptide(L)'
;MEEIQIMEHLKPLSVILSGQSQVFDYYLKGYSESIVERVQSLNSMLEILSSHQSNLSTDIRFLVIYNFSLSGKLIINSDSGFPSNLNDYPYLSHEDVEMRILRPNIRAMELAFVNLGEDEDDLNFIETFWKKISLLTECEEFYVSNTEESLLNLNMYKKYIHDILEYYNEIFKNTRPLDTKMLTLLGIATYSYKRLLELIDHNLEHTISGRTIVRSIIENYMMTKYLLMEETNHNDIWNDFQYYGIGQYKLIYERYAENKPAIENSHVKFKYINLIVSEFTSKEFIDMDTNYFGKGNIKSKFDSVGEGDLWRYFYDYDSQFEHGLWGAIRESSILKCDSPGHMYHGIPDVENLQQLPSVANDCVLIMNKHINLLRKIYTLPDFLAREDYYD
;
A
#
# COMPACT_ATOMS: atom_id res chain seq x y z
N MET A 1 35.25 -20.82 27.90
CA MET A 1 33.83 -20.53 28.20
C MET A 1 33.03 -20.26 26.94
N GLU A 2 33.60 -19.59 25.93
CA GLU A 2 32.95 -19.29 24.64
C GLU A 2 32.64 -20.58 23.82
N GLU A 3 33.51 -21.55 23.78
CA GLU A 3 33.26 -22.83 23.10
C GLU A 3 32.07 -23.61 23.66
N ILE A 4 31.85 -23.58 24.98
CA ILE A 4 30.73 -24.26 25.63
C ILE A 4 29.39 -23.63 25.30
N GLN A 5 29.35 -22.31 25.13
CA GLN A 5 28.13 -21.59 24.81
C GLN A 5 27.68 -21.84 23.37
N ILE A 6 28.64 -21.90 22.44
CA ILE A 6 28.38 -22.27 21.02
C ILE A 6 27.89 -23.73 20.94
N MET A 7 28.46 -24.65 21.72
CA MET A 7 28.07 -26.06 21.74
C MET A 7 26.65 -26.29 22.27
N GLU A 8 26.18 -25.51 23.22
CA GLU A 8 24.80 -25.64 23.72
C GLU A 8 23.77 -25.17 22.68
N HIS A 9 24.06 -24.12 21.92
CA HIS A 9 23.24 -23.66 20.81
C HIS A 9 23.19 -24.65 19.63
N LEU A 10 24.26 -25.47 19.46
CA LEU A 10 24.31 -26.51 18.43
C LEU A 10 23.51 -27.76 18.77
N LYS A 11 23.18 -28.01 20.06
CA LYS A 11 22.42 -29.18 20.51
C LYS A 11 21.18 -29.48 19.67
N PRO A 12 20.29 -28.49 19.40
CA PRO A 12 19.12 -28.74 18.60
C PRO A 12 19.41 -29.17 17.16
N LEU A 13 20.57 -28.80 16.61
CA LEU A 13 20.98 -29.12 15.25
C LEU A 13 21.65 -30.49 15.11
N SER A 14 22.00 -31.17 16.22
CA SER A 14 22.68 -32.45 16.20
C SER A 14 21.95 -33.50 15.36
N VAL A 15 20.61 -33.43 15.34
CA VAL A 15 19.76 -34.39 14.63
C VAL A 15 19.81 -34.19 13.11
N ILE A 16 19.99 -32.94 12.67
CA ILE A 16 20.02 -32.59 11.24
C ILE A 16 21.46 -32.67 10.69
N LEU A 17 22.45 -32.34 11.51
CA LEU A 17 23.83 -32.15 11.09
C LEU A 17 24.70 -33.37 11.34
N SER A 18 24.26 -34.33 12.19
CA SER A 18 25.01 -35.57 12.45
C SER A 18 25.18 -36.38 11.18
N GLY A 19 26.42 -36.66 10.83
CA GLY A 19 26.78 -37.43 9.64
C GLY A 19 26.97 -36.60 8.36
N GLN A 20 26.70 -35.31 8.38
CA GLN A 20 26.87 -34.44 7.20
C GLN A 20 28.21 -33.70 7.15
N SER A 21 28.89 -33.54 8.29
CA SER A 21 30.20 -32.88 8.35
C SER A 21 31.04 -33.44 9.50
N GLN A 22 32.28 -33.78 9.24
CA GLN A 22 33.24 -34.22 10.26
C GLN A 22 33.48 -33.16 11.34
N VAL A 23 33.35 -31.90 11.02
CA VAL A 23 33.50 -30.77 11.95
C VAL A 23 32.33 -30.75 12.94
N PHE A 24 31.12 -30.93 12.48
CA PHE A 24 29.95 -30.96 13.37
C PHE A 24 29.93 -32.24 14.22
N ASP A 25 30.35 -33.37 13.67
CA ASP A 25 30.49 -34.61 14.44
C ASP A 25 31.54 -34.47 15.57
N TYR A 26 32.57 -33.64 15.35
CA TYR A 26 33.55 -33.34 16.39
C TYR A 26 32.95 -32.50 17.54
N TYR A 27 32.23 -31.45 17.23
CA TYR A 27 31.58 -30.58 18.23
C TYR A 27 30.36 -31.23 18.88
N LEU A 28 29.70 -32.16 18.20
CA LEU A 28 28.54 -32.91 18.70
C LEU A 28 28.91 -34.20 19.43
N LYS A 29 30.19 -34.55 19.51
CA LYS A 29 30.68 -35.67 20.31
C LYS A 29 30.31 -35.47 21.77
N GLY A 30 29.48 -36.37 22.29
CA GLY A 30 29.01 -36.32 23.68
C GLY A 30 27.53 -35.99 23.84
N TYR A 31 26.81 -35.69 22.76
CA TYR A 31 25.36 -35.61 22.80
C TYR A 31 24.78 -37.03 22.63
N SER A 32 23.74 -37.32 23.40
CA SER A 32 23.11 -38.61 23.41
C SER A 32 22.69 -39.09 22.02
N GLU A 33 22.98 -40.33 21.71
CA GLU A 33 22.57 -40.99 20.46
C GLU A 33 21.14 -41.55 20.52
N SER A 34 20.42 -41.33 21.61
CA SER A 34 19.07 -41.85 21.78
C SER A 34 18.11 -41.17 20.78
N ILE A 35 17.33 -41.98 20.08
CA ILE A 35 16.33 -41.51 19.12
C ILE A 35 15.34 -40.55 19.78
N VAL A 36 14.96 -40.79 21.04
CA VAL A 36 14.02 -39.95 21.79
C VAL A 36 14.59 -38.56 22.02
N GLU A 37 15.85 -38.45 22.42
CA GLU A 37 16.50 -37.14 22.65
C GLU A 37 16.74 -36.40 21.34
N ARG A 38 17.02 -37.11 20.26
CA ARG A 38 17.12 -36.50 18.92
C ARG A 38 15.79 -35.89 18.46
N VAL A 39 14.68 -36.62 18.65
CA VAL A 39 13.34 -36.13 18.34
C VAL A 39 12.96 -34.90 19.20
N GLN A 40 13.29 -34.96 20.51
CA GLN A 40 13.07 -33.81 21.39
C GLN A 40 13.89 -32.57 20.96
N SER A 41 15.17 -32.79 20.62
CA SER A 41 16.03 -31.71 20.11
C SER A 41 15.50 -31.12 18.80
N LEU A 42 14.99 -31.95 17.90
CA LEU A 42 14.38 -31.52 16.65
C LEU A 42 13.12 -30.68 16.90
N ASN A 43 12.25 -31.16 17.79
CA ASN A 43 11.04 -30.41 18.15
C ASN A 43 11.38 -29.06 18.80
N SER A 44 12.34 -29.03 19.72
CA SER A 44 12.80 -27.79 20.32
C SER A 44 13.40 -26.84 19.28
N MET A 45 14.12 -27.35 18.29
CA MET A 45 14.65 -26.54 17.20
C MET A 45 13.51 -25.95 16.32
N LEU A 46 12.51 -26.75 16.00
CA LEU A 46 11.34 -26.32 15.24
C LEU A 46 10.55 -25.27 16.00
N GLU A 47 10.36 -25.41 17.31
CA GLU A 47 9.75 -24.39 18.16
C GLU A 47 10.54 -23.07 18.16
N ILE A 48 11.88 -23.15 18.24
CA ILE A 48 12.75 -21.98 18.19
C ILE A 48 12.69 -21.31 16.82
N LEU A 49 12.69 -22.07 15.74
CA LEU A 49 12.57 -21.54 14.39
C LEU A 49 11.18 -20.93 14.13
N SER A 50 10.15 -21.46 14.79
CA SER A 50 8.79 -20.94 14.73
C SER A 50 8.61 -19.67 15.56
N SER A 51 9.38 -19.45 16.60
CA SER A 51 9.44 -18.19 17.35
C SER A 51 10.27 -17.15 16.60
N HIS A 52 9.72 -16.64 15.59
CA HIS A 52 10.18 -16.01 14.38
C HIS A 52 11.32 -14.97 14.50
N GLN A 53 11.44 -14.22 15.57
CA GLN A 53 12.40 -13.12 15.73
C GLN A 53 13.39 -13.30 16.85
N SER A 54 13.42 -14.47 17.46
CA SER A 54 14.36 -14.70 18.54
C SER A 54 15.80 -14.69 18.04
N ASN A 55 16.71 -14.21 18.87
CA ASN A 55 18.16 -14.31 18.61
C ASN A 55 18.55 -15.77 18.34
N LEU A 56 17.97 -16.70 19.09
CA LEU A 56 18.22 -18.11 18.97
C LEU A 56 17.80 -18.69 17.60
N SER A 57 16.70 -18.21 17.02
CA SER A 57 16.31 -18.62 15.66
C SER A 57 17.32 -18.15 14.60
N THR A 58 17.93 -16.99 14.79
CA THR A 58 19.00 -16.50 13.92
C THR A 58 20.29 -17.31 14.11
N ASP A 59 20.61 -17.69 15.34
CA ASP A 59 21.76 -18.55 15.64
C ASP A 59 21.64 -19.90 14.94
N ILE A 60 20.46 -20.52 15.00
CA ILE A 60 20.20 -21.80 14.31
C ILE A 60 20.37 -21.63 12.79
N ARG A 61 19.84 -20.55 12.20
CA ARG A 61 20.03 -20.27 10.76
C ARG A 61 21.50 -20.09 10.40
N PHE A 62 22.23 -19.34 11.22
CA PHE A 62 23.68 -19.16 11.03
C PHE A 62 24.41 -20.51 11.04
N LEU A 63 24.07 -21.38 11.95
CA LEU A 63 24.73 -22.71 12.07
C LEU A 63 24.44 -23.59 10.86
N VAL A 64 23.24 -23.56 10.32
CA VAL A 64 22.89 -24.26 9.06
C VAL A 64 23.74 -23.71 7.90
N ILE A 65 23.78 -22.39 7.74
CA ILE A 65 24.59 -21.71 6.71
C ILE A 65 26.07 -22.08 6.85
N TYR A 66 26.57 -22.00 8.05
CA TYR A 66 27.98 -22.33 8.36
C TYR A 66 28.31 -23.78 8.04
N ASN A 67 27.41 -24.72 8.35
CA ASN A 67 27.58 -26.12 7.98
C ASN A 67 27.65 -26.32 6.45
N PHE A 68 26.75 -25.71 5.70
CA PHE A 68 26.77 -25.78 4.23
C PHE A 68 28.04 -25.16 3.65
N SER A 69 28.54 -24.09 4.24
CA SER A 69 29.81 -23.47 3.83
C SER A 69 30.99 -24.40 4.10
N LEU A 70 31.06 -25.01 5.30
CA LEU A 70 32.13 -25.93 5.65
C LEU A 70 32.12 -27.25 4.81
N SER A 71 30.92 -27.71 4.45
CA SER A 71 30.77 -28.91 3.60
C SER A 71 31.03 -28.61 2.11
N GLY A 72 31.35 -27.39 1.76
CA GLY A 72 31.55 -26.98 0.37
C GLY A 72 30.29 -26.90 -0.49
N LYS A 73 29.11 -27.12 0.12
CA LYS A 73 27.80 -27.00 -0.57
C LYS A 73 27.38 -25.57 -0.78
N LEU A 74 27.91 -24.63 0.00
CA LEU A 74 27.70 -23.19 -0.14
C LEU A 74 29.04 -22.49 -0.32
N ILE A 75 29.24 -21.88 -1.47
CA ILE A 75 30.39 -21.02 -1.73
C ILE A 75 29.93 -19.56 -1.62
N ILE A 76 30.34 -18.90 -0.54
CA ILE A 76 30.08 -17.47 -0.36
C ILE A 76 31.21 -16.71 -1.07
N ASN A 77 30.89 -16.08 -2.20
CA ASN A 77 31.86 -15.26 -2.92
C ASN A 77 32.07 -13.93 -2.16
N SER A 78 33.32 -13.52 -1.97
CA SER A 78 33.69 -12.24 -1.34
C SER A 78 33.05 -11.02 -2.04
N ASP A 79 32.74 -11.14 -3.33
CA ASP A 79 32.15 -10.07 -4.12
C ASP A 79 30.61 -10.03 -4.07
N SER A 80 29.98 -10.95 -3.33
CA SER A 80 28.51 -11.09 -3.26
C SER A 80 27.79 -10.02 -2.41
N GLY A 81 28.55 -9.08 -1.82
CA GLY A 81 27.98 -8.07 -0.91
C GLY A 81 27.61 -8.60 0.49
N PHE A 82 27.84 -9.87 0.78
CA PHE A 82 27.74 -10.41 2.13
C PHE A 82 28.83 -9.82 3.01
N PRO A 83 28.50 -9.51 4.28
CA PRO A 83 29.49 -8.95 5.18
C PRO A 83 30.69 -9.88 5.31
N SER A 84 31.89 -9.34 5.13
CA SER A 84 33.15 -10.05 5.35
C SER A 84 33.32 -10.57 6.79
N ASN A 85 32.47 -10.11 7.68
CA ASN A 85 32.47 -10.42 9.11
C ASN A 85 31.45 -11.51 9.52
N LEU A 86 30.87 -12.25 8.57
CA LEU A 86 29.97 -13.37 8.91
C LEU A 86 30.70 -14.43 9.79
N ASN A 87 32.00 -14.56 9.59
CA ASN A 87 32.84 -15.45 10.42
C ASN A 87 32.98 -14.96 11.87
N ASP A 88 32.72 -13.70 12.14
CA ASP A 88 32.80 -13.10 13.45
C ASP A 88 31.51 -13.34 14.27
N TYR A 89 30.41 -13.72 13.59
CA TYR A 89 29.09 -13.92 14.21
C TYR A 89 29.11 -14.78 15.48
N PRO A 90 29.83 -15.92 15.53
CA PRO A 90 29.87 -16.77 16.73
C PRO A 90 30.52 -16.12 17.95
N TYR A 91 31.28 -15.05 17.72
CA TYR A 91 32.05 -14.34 18.77
C TYR A 91 31.39 -13.06 19.25
N LEU A 92 30.29 -12.65 18.60
CA LEU A 92 29.56 -11.46 18.93
C LEU A 92 28.45 -11.73 19.97
N SER A 93 28.25 -10.77 20.84
CA SER A 93 27.09 -10.73 21.73
C SER A 93 25.84 -10.33 20.95
N HIS A 94 24.68 -10.83 21.35
CA HIS A 94 23.40 -10.42 20.77
C HIS A 94 23.12 -8.92 20.91
N GLU A 95 23.78 -8.22 21.84
CA GLU A 95 23.66 -6.79 22.08
C GLU A 95 24.62 -5.94 21.22
N ASP A 96 25.53 -6.58 20.49
CA ASP A 96 26.52 -5.87 19.69
C ASP A 96 25.85 -5.16 18.48
N VAL A 97 26.41 -3.99 18.14
CA VAL A 97 25.85 -3.12 17.07
C VAL A 97 25.91 -3.83 15.71
N GLU A 98 26.94 -4.63 15.49
CA GLU A 98 27.17 -5.42 14.28
C GLU A 98 26.02 -6.40 14.00
N MET A 99 25.33 -6.86 15.03
CA MET A 99 24.18 -7.76 14.94
C MET A 99 23.01 -7.14 14.15
N ARG A 100 22.90 -5.81 14.11
CA ARG A 100 21.88 -5.10 13.31
C ARG A 100 22.06 -5.31 11.81
N ILE A 101 23.28 -5.59 11.38
CA ILE A 101 23.59 -5.88 9.95
C ILE A 101 23.62 -7.38 9.72
N LEU A 102 24.22 -8.15 10.63
CA LEU A 102 24.42 -9.59 10.46
C LEU A 102 23.12 -10.38 10.52
N ARG A 103 22.20 -10.07 11.44
CA ARG A 103 20.93 -10.76 11.56
C ARG A 103 20.06 -10.71 10.30
N PRO A 104 19.79 -9.53 9.71
CA PRO A 104 19.06 -9.48 8.46
C PRO A 104 19.75 -10.24 7.32
N ASN A 105 21.09 -10.20 7.27
CA ASN A 105 21.85 -10.91 6.26
C ASN A 105 21.76 -12.42 6.41
N ILE A 106 21.88 -12.94 7.64
CA ILE A 106 21.70 -14.36 7.92
C ILE A 106 20.30 -14.82 7.52
N ARG A 107 19.28 -14.06 7.83
CA ARG A 107 17.90 -14.34 7.44
C ARG A 107 17.68 -14.26 5.93
N ALA A 108 18.30 -13.29 5.26
CA ALA A 108 18.24 -13.15 3.81
C ALA A 108 18.97 -14.29 3.06
N MET A 109 19.93 -14.95 3.69
CA MET A 109 20.63 -16.10 3.08
C MET A 109 19.72 -17.31 2.87
N GLU A 110 18.57 -17.41 3.55
CA GLU A 110 17.55 -18.40 3.23
C GLU A 110 17.14 -18.33 1.76
N LEU A 111 17.13 -17.13 1.19
CA LEU A 111 16.83 -16.90 -0.22
C LEU A 111 17.91 -17.43 -1.17
N ALA A 112 19.17 -17.40 -0.73
CA ALA A 112 20.28 -17.87 -1.53
C ALA A 112 20.28 -19.40 -1.65
N PHE A 113 19.71 -20.11 -0.68
CA PHE A 113 19.63 -21.58 -0.72
C PHE A 113 18.74 -22.13 -1.83
N VAL A 114 17.78 -21.36 -2.31
CA VAL A 114 16.90 -21.74 -3.44
C VAL A 114 17.70 -21.89 -4.74
N ASN A 115 18.89 -21.26 -4.82
CA ASN A 115 19.72 -21.24 -6.02
C ASN A 115 21.02 -22.03 -5.89
N LEU A 116 21.17 -22.82 -4.83
CA LEU A 116 22.42 -23.50 -4.54
C LEU A 116 22.33 -25.00 -4.83
N GLY A 117 23.11 -25.43 -5.79
CA GLY A 117 23.41 -26.82 -6.08
C GLY A 117 23.01 -27.25 -7.47
N GLU A 118 23.88 -28.00 -8.11
CA GLU A 118 23.60 -28.74 -9.35
C GLU A 118 23.02 -30.15 -9.05
N ASP A 119 22.91 -30.51 -7.77
CA ASP A 119 22.43 -31.82 -7.33
C ASP A 119 20.93 -31.73 -6.97
N GLU A 120 20.05 -32.32 -7.80
CA GLU A 120 18.59 -32.25 -7.65
C GLU A 120 18.13 -32.78 -6.28
N ASP A 121 18.81 -33.75 -5.70
CA ASP A 121 18.46 -34.32 -4.40
C ASP A 121 18.74 -33.36 -3.24
N ASP A 122 19.82 -32.59 -3.29
CA ASP A 122 20.15 -31.58 -2.28
C ASP A 122 19.21 -30.37 -2.36
N LEU A 123 18.88 -29.94 -3.57
CA LEU A 123 17.91 -28.85 -3.79
C LEU A 123 16.52 -29.24 -3.29
N ASN A 124 16.07 -30.43 -3.59
CA ASN A 124 14.77 -30.95 -3.16
C ASN A 124 14.67 -31.09 -1.63
N PHE A 125 15.77 -31.49 -0.98
CA PHE A 125 15.83 -31.54 0.49
C PHE A 125 15.75 -30.11 1.09
N ILE A 126 16.54 -29.16 0.58
CA ILE A 126 16.59 -27.79 1.05
C ILE A 126 15.21 -27.12 0.85
N GLU A 127 14.64 -27.25 -0.34
CA GLU A 127 13.33 -26.69 -0.64
C GLU A 127 12.23 -27.29 0.24
N THR A 128 12.24 -28.62 0.45
CA THR A 128 11.27 -29.30 1.29
C THR A 128 11.44 -28.94 2.76
N PHE A 129 12.67 -28.82 3.24
CA PHE A 129 12.98 -28.41 4.61
C PHE A 129 12.47 -26.98 4.88
N TRP A 130 12.83 -26.03 4.03
CA TRP A 130 12.41 -24.63 4.21
C TRP A 130 10.92 -24.44 4.02
N LYS A 131 10.28 -25.13 3.08
CA LYS A 131 8.83 -25.13 2.93
C LYS A 131 8.12 -25.63 4.18
N LYS A 132 8.58 -26.73 4.78
CA LYS A 132 8.00 -27.27 6.01
C LYS A 132 8.20 -26.34 7.20
N ILE A 133 9.37 -25.71 7.32
CA ILE A 133 9.66 -24.79 8.42
C ILE A 133 8.86 -23.48 8.25
N SER A 134 8.74 -22.96 7.04
CA SER A 134 7.93 -21.76 6.79
C SER A 134 6.45 -21.93 7.13
N LEU A 135 5.90 -23.15 6.97
CA LEU A 135 4.55 -23.48 7.39
C LEU A 135 4.36 -23.55 8.91
N LEU A 136 5.45 -23.76 9.66
CA LEU A 136 5.45 -23.82 11.12
C LEU A 136 5.80 -22.49 11.78
N THR A 137 6.29 -21.52 11.00
CA THR A 137 6.58 -20.17 11.50
C THR A 137 5.29 -19.38 11.58
N GLU A 138 4.83 -19.10 12.78
CA GLU A 138 3.86 -18.04 13.01
C GLU A 138 4.57 -16.70 12.72
N CYS A 139 4.23 -16.10 11.60
CA CYS A 139 4.63 -14.73 11.33
C CYS A 139 3.67 -13.79 12.03
N GLU A 140 4.18 -12.93 12.87
CA GLU A 140 3.41 -11.77 13.27
C GLU A 140 3.18 -10.91 12.04
N GLU A 141 1.91 -10.62 11.74
CA GLU A 141 1.59 -9.67 10.69
C GLU A 141 2.23 -8.32 11.02
N PHE A 142 2.87 -7.75 10.03
CA PHE A 142 3.39 -6.41 10.15
C PHE A 142 2.22 -5.42 10.15
N TYR A 143 1.79 -5.01 11.32
CA TYR A 143 0.83 -3.92 11.47
C TYR A 143 1.57 -2.59 11.60
N VAL A 144 1.27 -1.69 10.71
CA VAL A 144 1.52 -0.28 10.99
C VAL A 144 0.43 0.14 11.98
N SER A 145 0.70 0.03 13.28
CA SER A 145 -0.24 0.50 14.29
C SER A 145 -0.37 2.03 14.13
N ASN A 146 -1.56 2.48 13.77
CA ASN A 146 -1.94 3.87 13.97
C ASN A 146 -2.10 4.07 15.47
N THR A 147 -1.04 4.48 16.15
CA THR A 147 -1.04 4.76 17.59
C THR A 147 -1.65 6.11 17.94
N GLU A 148 -1.98 6.93 16.95
CA GLU A 148 -2.69 8.18 17.16
C GLU A 148 -4.20 7.93 17.03
N GLU A 149 -4.88 7.89 18.19
CA GLU A 149 -6.33 8.03 18.22
C GLU A 149 -6.68 9.39 17.58
N SER A 150 -7.31 9.35 16.44
CA SER A 150 -7.81 10.56 15.80
C SER A 150 -8.92 11.13 16.67
N LEU A 151 -8.72 12.34 17.20
CA LEU A 151 -9.78 13.11 17.88
C LEU A 151 -10.89 13.57 16.90
N LEU A 152 -10.84 13.10 15.67
CA LEU A 152 -11.72 13.51 14.60
C LEU A 152 -13.04 12.72 14.63
N ASN A 153 -14.13 13.39 14.88
CA ASN A 153 -15.47 12.81 14.76
C ASN A 153 -15.98 12.91 13.32
N LEU A 154 -15.78 11.84 12.55
CA LEU A 154 -16.14 11.79 11.12
C LEU A 154 -17.64 12.04 10.86
N ASN A 155 -18.53 11.62 11.76
CA ASN A 155 -19.97 11.85 11.60
C ASN A 155 -20.33 13.32 11.82
N MET A 156 -19.69 13.99 12.75
CA MET A 156 -19.84 15.45 12.93
C MET A 156 -19.23 16.21 11.74
N TYR A 157 -18.08 15.77 11.25
CA TYR A 157 -17.45 16.34 10.06
C TYR A 157 -18.34 16.20 8.81
N LYS A 158 -18.91 15.02 8.58
CA LYS A 158 -19.89 14.77 7.51
C LYS A 158 -21.04 15.78 7.54
N LYS A 159 -21.61 16.00 8.73
CA LYS A 159 -22.68 16.96 8.92
C LYS A 159 -22.21 18.40 8.65
N TYR A 160 -21.06 18.78 9.15
CA TYR A 160 -20.47 20.10 8.92
C TYR A 160 -20.32 20.42 7.42
N ILE A 161 -19.77 19.52 6.65
CA ILE A 161 -19.64 19.71 5.19
C ILE A 161 -20.99 19.74 4.48
N HIS A 162 -21.92 18.87 4.91
CA HIS A 162 -23.29 18.87 4.39
C HIS A 162 -23.95 20.24 4.55
N ASP A 163 -23.92 20.81 5.75
CA ASP A 163 -24.59 22.07 6.06
C ASP A 163 -24.00 23.24 5.24
N ILE A 164 -22.70 23.25 5.01
CA ILE A 164 -22.02 24.23 4.15
C ILE A 164 -22.47 24.10 2.69
N LEU A 165 -22.45 22.89 2.14
CA LEU A 165 -22.83 22.66 0.75
C LEU A 165 -24.31 22.94 0.52
N GLU A 166 -25.19 22.58 1.46
CA GLU A 166 -26.62 22.88 1.37
C GLU A 166 -26.87 24.41 1.40
N TYR A 167 -26.16 25.15 2.25
CA TYR A 167 -26.23 26.62 2.25
C TYR A 167 -25.85 27.21 0.89
N TYR A 168 -24.75 26.77 0.30
CA TYR A 168 -24.37 27.26 -1.03
C TYR A 168 -25.33 26.82 -2.13
N ASN A 169 -25.90 25.64 -2.01
CA ASN A 169 -26.90 25.12 -2.93
C ASN A 169 -28.19 25.95 -2.91
N GLU A 170 -28.63 26.41 -1.72
CA GLU A 170 -29.77 27.33 -1.58
C GLU A 170 -29.45 28.72 -2.18
N ILE A 171 -28.23 29.22 -2.02
CA ILE A 171 -27.81 30.45 -2.70
C ILE A 171 -27.87 30.27 -4.22
N PHE A 172 -27.32 29.17 -4.75
CA PHE A 172 -27.36 28.92 -6.19
C PHE A 172 -28.78 28.88 -6.71
N LYS A 173 -29.67 28.10 -6.12
CA LYS A 173 -31.07 27.95 -6.54
C LYS A 173 -31.81 29.27 -6.55
N ASN A 174 -31.64 30.09 -5.50
CA ASN A 174 -32.51 31.27 -5.27
C ASN A 174 -31.93 32.56 -5.84
N THR A 175 -30.61 32.67 -6.05
CA THR A 175 -29.99 33.94 -6.44
C THR A 175 -29.15 33.83 -7.72
N ARG A 176 -28.65 32.66 -8.10
CA ARG A 176 -27.71 32.48 -9.20
C ARG A 176 -27.94 31.20 -10.02
N PRO A 177 -29.19 30.84 -10.39
CA PRO A 177 -29.49 29.56 -11.00
C PRO A 177 -28.86 29.30 -12.37
N LEU A 178 -28.29 30.35 -13.01
CA LEU A 178 -27.62 30.28 -14.33
C LEU A 178 -26.12 30.55 -14.25
N ASP A 179 -25.54 30.63 -13.04
CA ASP A 179 -24.11 30.84 -12.85
C ASP A 179 -23.34 29.55 -13.08
N THR A 180 -22.78 29.40 -14.27
CA THR A 180 -22.01 28.18 -14.67
C THR A 180 -20.81 27.99 -13.79
N LYS A 181 -20.11 29.05 -13.35
CA LYS A 181 -18.98 28.94 -12.44
C LYS A 181 -19.43 28.36 -11.10
N MET A 182 -20.48 28.91 -10.52
CA MET A 182 -21.01 28.44 -9.23
C MET A 182 -21.49 26.97 -9.33
N LEU A 183 -22.24 26.66 -10.41
CA LEU A 183 -22.69 25.29 -10.67
C LEU A 183 -21.51 24.29 -10.73
N THR A 184 -20.46 24.63 -11.49
CA THR A 184 -19.30 23.75 -11.65
C THR A 184 -18.54 23.58 -10.33
N LEU A 185 -18.28 24.67 -9.61
CA LEU A 185 -17.60 24.63 -8.30
C LEU A 185 -18.38 23.78 -7.27
N LEU A 186 -19.69 23.99 -7.16
CA LEU A 186 -20.54 23.22 -6.27
C LEU A 186 -20.66 21.75 -6.73
N GLY A 187 -20.71 21.52 -8.04
CA GLY A 187 -20.74 20.18 -8.60
C GLY A 187 -19.49 19.36 -8.22
N ILE A 188 -18.30 19.95 -8.41
CA ILE A 188 -17.03 19.28 -8.04
C ILE A 188 -16.95 19.06 -6.52
N ALA A 189 -17.31 20.06 -5.71
CA ALA A 189 -17.29 19.93 -4.25
C ALA A 189 -18.30 18.89 -3.75
N THR A 190 -19.51 18.85 -4.33
CA THR A 190 -20.54 17.85 -4.01
C THR A 190 -20.09 16.46 -4.41
N TYR A 191 -19.41 16.29 -5.54
CA TYR A 191 -18.85 15.00 -5.93
C TYR A 191 -17.79 14.53 -4.91
N SER A 192 -16.88 15.41 -4.51
CA SER A 192 -15.90 15.12 -3.45
C SER A 192 -16.56 14.74 -2.13
N TYR A 193 -17.63 15.46 -1.74
CA TYR A 193 -18.42 15.16 -0.56
C TYR A 193 -19.09 13.77 -0.65
N LYS A 194 -19.64 13.39 -1.80
CA LYS A 194 -20.21 12.06 -2.00
C LYS A 194 -19.16 10.96 -1.85
N ARG A 195 -17.95 11.18 -2.35
CA ARG A 195 -16.83 10.26 -2.11
C ARG A 195 -16.48 10.14 -0.62
N LEU A 196 -16.50 11.27 0.10
CA LEU A 196 -16.32 11.28 1.56
C LEU A 196 -17.45 10.51 2.28
N LEU A 197 -18.70 10.65 1.83
CA LEU A 197 -19.84 9.88 2.37
C LEU A 197 -19.62 8.37 2.18
N GLU A 198 -19.18 7.93 1.01
CA GLU A 198 -18.84 6.52 0.75
C GLU A 198 -17.78 6.02 1.73
N LEU A 199 -16.73 6.81 1.97
CA LEU A 199 -15.68 6.47 2.94
C LEU A 199 -16.24 6.25 4.34
N ILE A 200 -17.05 7.21 4.84
CA ILE A 200 -17.57 7.21 6.22
C ILE A 200 -18.67 6.16 6.40
N ASP A 201 -19.67 6.16 5.51
CA ASP A 201 -20.86 5.34 5.66
C ASP A 201 -20.58 3.84 5.46
N HIS A 202 -19.50 3.49 4.77
CA HIS A 202 -19.08 2.10 4.53
C HIS A 202 -17.77 1.72 5.24
N ASN A 203 -17.23 2.57 6.10
CA ASN A 203 -15.98 2.35 6.86
C ASN A 203 -14.81 1.95 5.92
N LEU A 204 -14.59 2.73 4.86
CA LEU A 204 -13.61 2.40 3.84
C LEU A 204 -12.21 2.99 4.09
N GLU A 205 -12.00 3.69 5.19
CA GLU A 205 -10.77 4.41 5.50
C GLU A 205 -9.51 3.54 5.53
N HIS A 206 -9.66 2.26 5.84
CA HIS A 206 -8.57 1.27 5.92
C HIS A 206 -8.48 0.35 4.69
N THR A 207 -9.18 0.67 3.61
CA THR A 207 -9.31 -0.21 2.44
C THR A 207 -8.62 0.34 1.18
N ILE A 208 -8.48 -0.50 0.17
CA ILE A 208 -8.06 -0.09 -1.19
C ILE A 208 -9.01 0.99 -1.74
N SER A 209 -10.32 0.84 -1.52
CA SER A 209 -11.31 1.83 -1.96
C SER A 209 -11.11 3.18 -1.29
N GLY A 210 -10.67 3.22 -0.02
CA GLY A 210 -10.30 4.46 0.67
C GLY A 210 -9.19 5.21 -0.06
N ARG A 211 -8.18 4.51 -0.59
CA ARG A 211 -7.10 5.12 -1.40
C ARG A 211 -7.64 5.78 -2.66
N THR A 212 -8.53 5.11 -3.38
CA THR A 212 -9.13 5.68 -4.60
C THR A 212 -10.06 6.85 -4.29
N ILE A 213 -10.69 6.86 -3.12
CA ILE A 213 -11.52 7.97 -2.64
C ILE A 213 -10.66 9.20 -2.36
N VAL A 214 -9.61 9.09 -1.55
CA VAL A 214 -8.76 10.26 -1.23
C VAL A 214 -8.09 10.81 -2.48
N ARG A 215 -7.59 9.95 -3.37
CA ARG A 215 -7.05 10.36 -4.67
C ARG A 215 -8.04 11.17 -5.48
N SER A 216 -9.30 10.72 -5.56
CA SER A 216 -10.37 11.44 -6.27
C SER A 216 -10.66 12.82 -5.67
N ILE A 217 -10.68 12.94 -4.34
CA ILE A 217 -10.87 14.21 -3.64
C ILE A 217 -9.69 15.17 -3.89
N ILE A 218 -8.45 14.65 -3.88
CA ILE A 218 -7.24 15.41 -4.20
C ILE A 218 -7.31 15.98 -5.62
N GLU A 219 -7.69 15.14 -6.60
CA GLU A 219 -7.79 15.55 -8.01
C GLU A 219 -8.85 16.64 -8.21
N ASN A 220 -9.99 16.51 -7.55
CA ASN A 220 -11.07 17.50 -7.60
C ASN A 220 -10.66 18.84 -6.96
N TYR A 221 -9.97 18.80 -5.83
CA TYR A 221 -9.40 20.00 -5.21
C TYR A 221 -8.39 20.68 -6.14
N MET A 222 -7.46 19.94 -6.69
CA MET A 222 -6.47 20.45 -7.64
C MET A 222 -7.15 21.06 -8.87
N MET A 223 -8.13 20.35 -9.46
CA MET A 223 -8.86 20.84 -10.62
C MET A 223 -9.62 22.14 -10.33
N THR A 224 -10.27 22.22 -9.17
CA THR A 224 -10.94 23.46 -8.73
C THR A 224 -9.95 24.63 -8.66
N LYS A 225 -8.78 24.39 -8.08
CA LYS A 225 -7.73 25.40 -7.95
C LYS A 225 -7.17 25.82 -9.32
N TYR A 226 -7.00 24.84 -10.23
CA TYR A 226 -6.55 25.07 -11.60
C TYR A 226 -7.57 25.93 -12.40
N LEU A 227 -8.84 25.60 -12.34
CA LEU A 227 -9.89 26.36 -13.01
C LEU A 227 -9.96 27.82 -12.51
N LEU A 228 -9.85 28.02 -11.19
CA LEU A 228 -9.81 29.36 -10.59
C LEU A 228 -8.57 30.16 -11.00
N MET A 229 -7.44 29.51 -11.17
CA MET A 229 -6.21 30.17 -11.61
C MET A 229 -6.29 30.58 -13.09
N GLU A 230 -6.81 29.68 -13.93
CA GLU A 230 -6.87 29.91 -15.39
C GLU A 230 -8.03 30.79 -15.85
N GLU A 231 -9.05 31.05 -15.01
CA GLU A 231 -10.23 31.82 -15.43
C GLU A 231 -9.89 33.23 -15.89
N THR A 232 -8.77 33.81 -15.44
CA THR A 232 -8.31 35.14 -15.89
C THR A 232 -7.72 35.09 -17.30
N ASN A 233 -7.23 33.96 -17.75
CA ASN A 233 -6.62 33.75 -19.05
C ASN A 233 -7.56 33.09 -20.05
N HIS A 234 -8.68 32.54 -19.57
CA HIS A 234 -9.61 31.74 -20.35
C HIS A 234 -11.07 32.03 -19.90
N ASN A 235 -11.71 32.96 -20.55
CA ASN A 235 -13.03 33.47 -20.14
C ASN A 235 -14.14 32.40 -20.09
N ASP A 236 -14.09 31.41 -20.93
CA ASP A 236 -15.11 30.35 -21.07
C ASP A 236 -14.76 29.04 -20.35
N ILE A 237 -13.72 29.04 -19.49
CA ILE A 237 -13.14 27.85 -18.90
C ILE A 237 -14.17 26.97 -18.16
N TRP A 238 -15.16 27.55 -17.52
CA TRP A 238 -16.20 26.85 -16.77
C TRP A 238 -17.14 26.06 -17.69
N ASN A 239 -17.53 26.64 -18.82
CA ASN A 239 -18.29 25.94 -19.84
C ASN A 239 -17.44 24.85 -20.52
N ASP A 240 -16.20 25.18 -20.87
CA ASP A 240 -15.30 24.25 -21.54
C ASP A 240 -14.98 23.04 -20.67
N PHE A 241 -14.87 23.22 -19.35
CA PHE A 241 -14.72 22.10 -18.41
C PHE A 241 -15.93 21.16 -18.43
N GLN A 242 -17.17 21.73 -18.44
CA GLN A 242 -18.39 20.94 -18.55
C GLN A 242 -18.45 20.21 -19.90
N TYR A 243 -18.16 20.91 -21.01
CA TYR A 243 -18.16 20.33 -22.35
C TYR A 243 -17.14 19.19 -22.50
N TYR A 244 -15.95 19.36 -21.91
CA TYR A 244 -14.94 18.30 -21.91
C TYR A 244 -15.47 17.02 -21.25
N GLY A 245 -16.05 17.12 -20.06
CA GLY A 245 -16.61 15.97 -19.34
C GLY A 245 -17.75 15.28 -20.10
N ILE A 246 -18.68 16.08 -20.65
CA ILE A 246 -19.80 15.56 -21.45
C ILE A 246 -19.31 15.01 -22.81
N GLY A 247 -18.27 15.61 -23.39
CA GLY A 247 -17.62 15.10 -24.61
C GLY A 247 -17.07 13.69 -24.46
N GLN A 248 -16.51 13.35 -23.30
CA GLN A 248 -16.09 11.96 -23.03
C GLN A 248 -17.26 10.97 -23.04
N TYR A 249 -18.41 11.36 -22.47
CA TYR A 249 -19.63 10.55 -22.53
C TYR A 249 -20.18 10.41 -23.97
N LYS A 250 -20.09 11.47 -24.76
CA LYS A 250 -20.48 11.43 -26.17
C LYS A 250 -19.65 10.42 -26.94
N LEU A 251 -18.31 10.40 -26.76
CA LEU A 251 -17.43 9.43 -27.41
C LEU A 251 -17.78 7.97 -27.03
N ILE A 252 -18.12 7.74 -25.76
CA ILE A 252 -18.58 6.41 -25.31
C ILE A 252 -19.88 6.03 -26.02
N TYR A 253 -20.83 6.94 -26.10
CA TYR A 253 -22.11 6.70 -26.74
C TYR A 253 -21.96 6.44 -28.25
N GLU A 254 -21.14 7.20 -28.96
CA GLU A 254 -20.87 7.03 -30.39
C GLU A 254 -20.25 5.66 -30.68
N ARG A 255 -19.22 5.26 -29.91
CA ARG A 255 -18.61 3.92 -30.02
C ARG A 255 -19.63 2.80 -29.80
N TYR A 256 -20.56 2.99 -28.87
CA TYR A 256 -21.64 2.03 -28.66
C TYR A 256 -22.61 2.00 -29.84
N ALA A 257 -23.00 3.16 -30.36
CA ALA A 257 -23.92 3.26 -31.49
C ALA A 257 -23.37 2.61 -32.77
N GLU A 258 -22.05 2.75 -33.00
CA GLU A 258 -21.34 2.14 -34.13
C GLU A 258 -21.26 0.62 -34.03
N ASN A 259 -20.86 0.11 -32.87
CA ASN A 259 -20.50 -1.31 -32.72
C ASN A 259 -21.60 -2.17 -32.11
N LYS A 260 -22.59 -1.55 -31.43
CA LYS A 260 -23.70 -2.22 -30.73
C LYS A 260 -23.28 -3.52 -30.03
N PRO A 261 -22.25 -3.45 -29.14
CA PRO A 261 -21.79 -4.64 -28.46
C PRO A 261 -22.91 -5.26 -27.63
N ALA A 262 -22.99 -6.59 -27.61
CA ALA A 262 -23.96 -7.33 -26.79
C ALA A 262 -23.51 -7.25 -25.30
N ILE A 263 -23.75 -6.11 -24.65
CA ILE A 263 -23.46 -5.89 -23.24
C ILE A 263 -24.78 -6.01 -22.48
N GLU A 264 -25.18 -7.24 -22.20
CA GLU A 264 -26.33 -7.51 -21.36
C GLU A 264 -25.96 -7.30 -19.88
N ASN A 265 -26.89 -6.69 -19.13
CA ASN A 265 -26.76 -6.47 -17.67
C ASN A 265 -25.60 -5.57 -17.21
N SER A 266 -25.04 -4.75 -18.10
CA SER A 266 -24.01 -3.77 -17.72
C SER A 266 -24.60 -2.65 -16.84
N HIS A 267 -23.77 -2.11 -15.93
CA HIS A 267 -24.06 -0.86 -15.19
C HIS A 267 -24.06 0.36 -16.11
N VAL A 268 -23.42 0.29 -17.29
CA VAL A 268 -23.41 1.37 -18.29
C VAL A 268 -24.75 1.40 -19.00
N LYS A 269 -25.52 2.45 -18.77
CA LYS A 269 -26.85 2.66 -19.36
C LYS A 269 -26.78 3.71 -20.47
N PHE A 270 -26.62 3.26 -21.71
CA PHE A 270 -26.44 4.13 -22.87
C PHE A 270 -27.60 5.11 -23.11
N LYS A 271 -28.84 4.73 -22.77
CA LYS A 271 -29.97 5.65 -22.80
C LYS A 271 -29.80 6.84 -21.84
N TYR A 272 -29.21 6.58 -20.66
CA TYR A 272 -28.95 7.62 -19.68
C TYR A 272 -27.78 8.51 -20.12
N ILE A 273 -26.71 7.91 -20.66
CA ILE A 273 -25.58 8.66 -21.25
C ILE A 273 -26.10 9.58 -22.37
N ASN A 274 -26.94 9.07 -23.28
CA ASN A 274 -27.54 9.88 -24.36
C ASN A 274 -28.36 11.05 -23.82
N LEU A 275 -29.13 10.83 -22.74
CA LEU A 275 -29.91 11.91 -22.12
C LEU A 275 -28.98 13.05 -21.64
N ILE A 276 -27.93 12.71 -20.91
CA ILE A 276 -26.94 13.69 -20.41
C ILE A 276 -26.26 14.43 -21.56
N VAL A 277 -25.84 13.72 -22.61
CA VAL A 277 -25.21 14.30 -23.79
C VAL A 277 -26.20 15.24 -24.52
N SER A 278 -27.49 14.90 -24.54
CA SER A 278 -28.53 15.71 -25.20
C SER A 278 -28.77 17.08 -24.57
N GLU A 279 -28.41 17.25 -23.30
CA GLU A 279 -28.49 18.55 -22.61
C GLU A 279 -27.54 19.60 -23.23
N PHE A 280 -26.52 19.16 -23.98
CA PHE A 280 -25.44 19.96 -24.54
C PHE A 280 -25.43 19.98 -26.09
N THR A 281 -26.53 19.65 -26.76
CA THR A 281 -26.60 19.46 -28.22
C THR A 281 -26.36 20.72 -29.06
N SER A 282 -26.36 21.90 -28.49
CA SER A 282 -26.27 23.18 -29.22
C SER A 282 -24.85 23.62 -29.57
N LYS A 283 -23.83 22.93 -29.13
CA LYS A 283 -22.43 23.25 -29.42
C LYS A 283 -21.70 22.10 -30.09
N GLU A 284 -20.98 22.41 -31.16
CA GLU A 284 -20.01 21.47 -31.74
C GLU A 284 -18.96 21.16 -30.70
N PHE A 285 -18.79 19.84 -30.38
CA PHE A 285 -17.69 19.40 -29.56
C PHE A 285 -16.42 19.57 -30.39
N ILE A 286 -15.68 20.61 -30.10
CA ILE A 286 -14.42 20.95 -30.75
C ILE A 286 -13.39 19.87 -30.36
N ASP A 287 -12.46 19.62 -31.28
CA ASP A 287 -11.29 18.74 -31.14
C ASP A 287 -10.56 18.99 -29.83
N MET A 288 -10.95 18.28 -28.78
CA MET A 288 -10.33 18.37 -27.47
C MET A 288 -9.30 17.24 -27.33
N ASP A 289 -8.11 17.58 -26.83
CA ASP A 289 -7.15 16.57 -26.37
C ASP A 289 -7.86 15.65 -25.37
N THR A 290 -8.08 14.41 -25.81
CA THR A 290 -8.91 13.42 -25.08
C THR A 290 -8.24 12.88 -23.80
N ASN A 291 -6.99 13.26 -23.55
CA ASN A 291 -6.25 12.69 -22.42
C ASN A 291 -6.52 13.42 -21.10
N TYR A 292 -6.66 14.73 -21.11
CA TYR A 292 -6.98 15.50 -19.91
C TYR A 292 -7.42 16.93 -20.23
N PHE A 293 -8.32 17.51 -19.40
CA PHE A 293 -8.77 18.89 -19.59
C PHE A 293 -7.61 19.90 -19.44
N GLY A 294 -7.47 20.80 -20.39
CA GLY A 294 -6.46 21.85 -20.43
C GLY A 294 -5.08 21.37 -20.92
N LYS A 295 -4.10 22.27 -20.90
CA LYS A 295 -2.74 22.00 -21.37
C LYS A 295 -1.93 21.19 -20.35
N GLY A 296 -1.10 20.27 -20.84
CA GLY A 296 -0.16 19.49 -20.02
C GLY A 296 -0.79 18.29 -19.31
N ASN A 297 0.06 17.50 -18.65
CA ASN A 297 -0.35 16.35 -17.87
C ASN A 297 -0.83 16.76 -16.46
N ILE A 298 -1.36 15.81 -15.70
CA ILE A 298 -1.87 16.04 -14.35
C ILE A 298 -0.80 16.60 -13.40
N LYS A 299 0.42 16.11 -13.46
CA LYS A 299 1.56 16.58 -12.65
C LYS A 299 1.80 18.09 -12.86
N SER A 300 1.85 18.52 -14.14
CA SER A 300 2.09 19.94 -14.46
C SER A 300 0.98 20.86 -13.92
N LYS A 301 -0.24 20.36 -13.79
CA LYS A 301 -1.34 21.12 -13.18
C LYS A 301 -1.16 21.26 -11.67
N PHE A 302 -0.77 20.19 -10.98
CA PHE A 302 -0.41 20.26 -9.55
C PHE A 302 0.72 21.27 -9.31
N ASP A 303 1.77 21.24 -10.14
CA ASP A 303 2.90 22.16 -10.03
C ASP A 303 2.45 23.61 -10.30
N SER A 304 1.60 23.86 -11.31
CA SER A 304 1.12 25.19 -11.66
C SER A 304 0.28 25.86 -10.57
N VAL A 305 -0.47 25.05 -9.80
CA VAL A 305 -1.29 25.57 -8.69
C VAL A 305 -0.55 25.54 -7.34
N GLY A 306 0.74 25.18 -7.32
CA GLY A 306 1.56 25.15 -6.11
C GLY A 306 1.24 23.98 -5.16
N GLU A 307 0.72 22.87 -5.69
CA GLU A 307 0.39 21.64 -4.92
C GLU A 307 1.27 20.45 -5.35
N GLY A 308 2.51 20.71 -5.79
CA GLY A 308 3.44 19.67 -6.25
C GLY A 308 3.75 18.60 -5.19
N ASP A 309 3.78 18.95 -3.90
CA ASP A 309 4.00 18.00 -2.82
C ASP A 309 2.79 17.10 -2.60
N LEU A 310 1.58 17.64 -2.74
CA LEU A 310 0.35 16.84 -2.70
C LEU A 310 0.33 15.78 -3.80
N TRP A 311 0.83 16.12 -5.00
CA TRP A 311 0.99 15.16 -6.07
C TRP A 311 2.03 14.08 -5.74
N ARG A 312 3.24 14.47 -5.27
CA ARG A 312 4.38 13.55 -5.07
C ARG A 312 4.16 12.52 -3.97
N TYR A 313 3.52 12.94 -2.86
CA TYR A 313 3.46 12.12 -1.65
C TYR A 313 2.10 11.44 -1.47
N PHE A 314 1.02 12.00 -2.01
CA PHE A 314 -0.32 11.47 -1.83
C PHE A 314 -0.90 10.94 -3.13
N TYR A 315 -1.09 11.81 -4.12
CA TYR A 315 -1.73 11.42 -5.37
C TYR A 315 -1.01 10.30 -6.12
N ASP A 316 0.32 10.35 -6.21
CA ASP A 316 1.14 9.34 -6.89
C ASP A 316 1.11 8.00 -6.14
N TYR A 317 1.16 8.03 -4.80
CA TYR A 317 1.01 6.85 -3.95
C TYR A 317 -0.37 6.21 -4.12
N ASP A 318 -1.46 6.98 -3.98
CA ASP A 318 -2.81 6.44 -4.10
C ASP A 318 -3.14 5.96 -5.53
N SER A 319 -2.47 6.52 -6.55
CA SER A 319 -2.56 6.05 -7.93
C SER A 319 -2.04 4.63 -8.11
N GLN A 320 -1.12 4.16 -7.26
CA GLN A 320 -0.66 2.77 -7.28
C GLN A 320 -1.82 1.80 -7.01
N PHE A 321 -2.72 2.16 -6.08
CA PHE A 321 -3.90 1.36 -5.73
C PHE A 321 -4.96 1.40 -6.82
N GLU A 322 -5.20 2.56 -7.43
CA GLU A 322 -6.14 2.71 -8.55
C GLU A 322 -5.78 1.83 -9.75
N HIS A 323 -4.48 1.71 -10.03
CA HIS A 323 -3.97 0.96 -11.18
C HIS A 323 -3.54 -0.47 -10.83
N GLY A 324 -3.65 -0.91 -9.58
CA GLY A 324 -3.23 -2.23 -9.12
C GLY A 324 -1.75 -2.49 -9.40
N LEU A 325 -0.89 -1.51 -9.16
CA LEU A 325 0.54 -1.70 -9.34
C LEU A 325 1.13 -2.58 -8.25
N TRP A 326 2.26 -3.22 -8.52
CA TRP A 326 2.82 -4.24 -7.64
C TRP A 326 3.04 -3.77 -6.20
N GLY A 327 3.43 -2.52 -5.98
CA GLY A 327 3.58 -1.95 -4.64
C GLY A 327 2.27 -1.99 -3.85
N ALA A 328 1.17 -1.53 -4.45
CA ALA A 328 -0.16 -1.55 -3.85
C ALA A 328 -0.68 -2.98 -3.63
N ILE A 329 -0.46 -3.89 -4.60
CA ILE A 329 -0.81 -5.31 -4.47
C ILE A 329 -0.04 -5.92 -3.29
N ARG A 330 1.27 -5.67 -3.21
CA ARG A 330 2.12 -6.18 -2.13
C ARG A 330 1.69 -5.66 -0.77
N GLU A 331 1.25 -4.42 -0.71
CA GLU A 331 0.81 -3.77 0.52
C GLU A 331 -0.57 -4.23 0.97
N SER A 332 -1.51 -4.47 0.06
CA SER A 332 -2.93 -4.67 0.37
C SER A 332 -3.41 -6.11 0.27
N SER A 333 -2.69 -6.99 -0.41
CA SER A 333 -3.23 -8.29 -0.81
C SER A 333 -2.27 -9.46 -0.57
N ILE A 334 -1.12 -9.18 0.03
CA ILE A 334 -0.12 -10.21 0.30
C ILE A 334 0.25 -10.16 1.78
N LEU A 335 0.22 -11.30 2.44
CA LEU A 335 0.62 -11.43 3.85
C LEU A 335 2.00 -10.81 4.06
N LYS A 336 2.10 -10.02 5.09
CA LYS A 336 3.34 -9.33 5.46
C LYS A 336 3.92 -10.00 6.68
N CYS A 337 5.21 -10.18 6.63
CA CYS A 337 6.00 -10.57 7.77
C CYS A 337 6.97 -9.44 8.09
N ASP A 338 7.25 -9.21 9.34
CA ASP A 338 8.22 -8.22 9.80
C ASP A 338 9.68 -8.61 9.48
N SER A 339 9.92 -9.84 9.01
CA SER A 339 11.23 -10.30 8.56
C SER A 339 11.38 -10.16 7.05
N PRO A 340 12.24 -9.26 6.55
CA PRO A 340 12.47 -9.09 5.11
C PRO A 340 13.03 -10.34 4.42
N GLY A 341 13.62 -11.27 5.19
CA GLY A 341 14.23 -12.49 4.68
C GLY A 341 13.25 -13.64 4.38
N HIS A 342 11.98 -13.49 4.72
CA HIS A 342 11.00 -14.58 4.58
C HIS A 342 10.23 -14.49 3.26
N MET A 343 10.80 -15.06 2.19
CA MET A 343 10.14 -15.14 0.87
C MET A 343 8.80 -15.87 0.89
N TYR A 344 8.68 -16.90 1.71
CA TYR A 344 7.49 -17.76 1.77
C TYR A 344 6.30 -17.13 2.51
N HIS A 345 6.50 -16.00 3.16
CA HIS A 345 5.44 -15.24 3.82
C HIS A 345 4.79 -14.20 2.90
N GLY A 346 5.30 -14.03 1.69
CA GLY A 346 4.68 -13.23 0.65
C GLY A 346 3.64 -14.03 -0.13
N ILE A 347 2.67 -14.66 0.54
CA ILE A 347 1.58 -15.39 -0.11
C ILE A 347 0.35 -14.48 -0.26
N PRO A 348 -0.44 -14.64 -1.34
CA PRO A 348 -1.70 -13.93 -1.46
C PRO A 348 -2.65 -14.27 -0.31
N ASP A 349 -3.18 -13.23 0.34
CA ASP A 349 -4.18 -13.37 1.38
C ASP A 349 -5.58 -13.26 0.77
N VAL A 350 -6.28 -14.38 0.71
CA VAL A 350 -7.65 -14.45 0.15
C VAL A 350 -8.73 -14.44 1.24
N GLU A 351 -8.33 -14.56 2.50
CA GLU A 351 -9.27 -14.75 3.61
C GLU A 351 -9.56 -13.43 4.35
N ASN A 352 -8.59 -12.53 4.40
CA ASN A 352 -8.70 -11.31 5.19
C ASN A 352 -8.68 -10.06 4.33
N LEU A 353 -9.45 -9.04 4.73
CA LEU A 353 -9.25 -7.67 4.25
C LEU A 353 -8.09 -7.07 5.05
N GLN A 354 -6.94 -6.91 4.41
CA GLN A 354 -5.80 -6.27 5.05
C GLN A 354 -6.14 -4.82 5.41
N GLN A 355 -5.92 -4.45 6.66
CA GLN A 355 -6.07 -3.09 7.12
C GLN A 355 -4.86 -2.26 6.67
N LEU A 356 -5.16 -1.23 5.88
CA LEU A 356 -4.20 -0.20 5.50
C LEU A 356 -4.28 0.96 6.52
N PRO A 357 -3.26 1.83 6.62
CA PRO A 357 -3.36 3.05 7.43
C PRO A 357 -4.59 3.88 7.04
N SER A 358 -5.26 4.52 8.02
CA SER A 358 -6.47 5.31 7.75
C SER A 358 -6.18 6.52 6.85
N VAL A 359 -7.06 6.75 5.86
CA VAL A 359 -7.04 7.95 5.00
C VAL A 359 -8.01 9.04 5.47
N ALA A 360 -8.67 8.85 6.59
CA ALA A 360 -9.71 9.77 7.07
C ALA A 360 -9.18 11.19 7.29
N ASN A 361 -8.05 11.33 7.97
CA ASN A 361 -7.42 12.63 8.20
C ASN A 361 -7.02 13.33 6.90
N ASP A 362 -6.51 12.58 5.92
CA ASP A 362 -6.14 13.11 4.61
C ASP A 362 -7.36 13.61 3.85
N CYS A 363 -8.45 12.84 3.84
CA CYS A 363 -9.71 13.28 3.24
C CYS A 363 -10.24 14.57 3.87
N VAL A 364 -10.21 14.67 5.22
CA VAL A 364 -10.64 15.88 5.94
C VAL A 364 -9.75 17.06 5.61
N LEU A 365 -8.44 16.88 5.64
CA LEU A 365 -7.46 17.93 5.29
C LEU A 365 -7.72 18.51 3.89
N ILE A 366 -7.87 17.64 2.90
CA ILE A 366 -8.08 18.07 1.51
C ILE A 366 -9.47 18.66 1.30
N MET A 367 -10.48 18.07 1.92
CA MET A 367 -11.84 18.60 1.84
C MET A 367 -11.95 19.98 2.48
N ASN A 368 -11.27 20.23 3.61
CA ASN A 368 -11.17 21.57 4.21
C ASN A 368 -10.47 22.57 3.28
N LYS A 369 -9.36 22.16 2.63
CA LYS A 369 -8.73 23.00 1.61
C LYS A 369 -9.72 23.35 0.48
N HIS A 370 -10.50 22.38 0.02
CA HIS A 370 -11.50 22.58 -1.04
C HIS A 370 -12.61 23.54 -0.62
N ILE A 371 -13.22 23.32 0.54
CA ILE A 371 -14.24 24.22 1.09
C ILE A 371 -13.69 25.65 1.30
N ASN A 372 -12.44 25.78 1.72
CA ASN A 372 -11.80 27.08 1.87
C ASN A 372 -11.63 27.84 0.54
N LEU A 373 -11.49 27.14 -0.60
CA LEU A 373 -11.56 27.81 -1.91
C LEU A 373 -12.95 28.40 -2.17
N LEU A 374 -14.01 27.67 -1.87
CA LEU A 374 -15.39 28.17 -2.02
C LEU A 374 -15.64 29.37 -1.11
N ARG A 375 -15.20 29.32 0.14
CA ARG A 375 -15.33 30.41 1.14
C ARG A 375 -14.64 31.70 0.71
N LYS A 376 -13.55 31.62 -0.04
CA LYS A 376 -12.86 32.80 -0.59
C LYS A 376 -13.65 33.50 -1.68
N ILE A 377 -14.54 32.77 -2.36
CA ILE A 377 -15.34 33.29 -3.51
C ILE A 377 -16.74 33.68 -3.06
N TYR A 378 -17.35 32.83 -2.21
CA TYR A 378 -18.72 32.99 -1.72
C TYR A 378 -18.72 33.10 -0.21
N THR A 379 -19.35 34.17 0.31
CA THR A 379 -19.42 34.41 1.76
C THR A 379 -20.13 33.26 2.49
N LEU A 380 -19.54 32.76 3.55
CA LEU A 380 -20.13 31.79 4.46
C LEU A 380 -20.49 32.50 5.78
N PRO A 381 -21.69 32.34 6.35
CA PRO A 381 -22.04 32.87 7.66
C PRO A 381 -21.17 32.28 8.78
N ASP A 382 -20.82 33.09 9.78
CA ASP A 382 -19.93 32.69 10.89
C ASP A 382 -20.44 31.46 11.67
N PHE A 383 -21.76 31.29 11.77
CA PHE A 383 -22.35 30.15 12.49
C PHE A 383 -22.14 28.81 11.76
N LEU A 384 -21.90 28.82 10.44
CA LEU A 384 -21.51 27.65 9.63
C LEU A 384 -20.01 27.49 9.53
N ALA A 385 -19.23 28.48 9.95
CA ALA A 385 -17.78 28.45 9.86
C ALA A 385 -17.10 27.77 11.07
N ARG A 386 -17.88 27.27 12.03
CA ARG A 386 -17.35 26.62 13.23
C ARG A 386 -16.89 25.20 12.92
N GLU A 387 -15.68 24.89 13.36
CA GLU A 387 -15.05 23.58 13.18
C GLU A 387 -15.27 22.71 14.44
N ASP A 388 -16.53 22.45 14.77
CA ASP A 388 -16.97 21.70 15.97
C ASP A 388 -16.96 20.17 15.70
N TYR A 389 -15.94 19.63 15.00
CA TYR A 389 -15.83 18.20 14.66
C TYR A 389 -14.60 17.52 15.25
N TYR A 390 -13.93 18.19 16.17
CA TYR A 390 -12.92 17.60 17.04
C TYR A 390 -13.52 17.31 18.40
N ASP A 391 -13.29 16.09 18.92
CA ASP A 391 -13.70 15.68 20.26
C ASP A 391 -12.81 16.31 21.35
#